data_384eb23d609bc0caad46a06119fce69e
#
_entry.id   384eb23d609bc0caad46a06119fce69e
#
_cell.length_a   1.000
_cell.length_b   1.000
_cell.length_c   1.000
_cell.angle_alpha   90.00
_cell.angle_beta   90.00
_cell.angle_gamma   90.00
#
_symmetry.space_group_name_H-M   'P 1'
#
loop_
_entity.id
_entity.type
_entity.pdbx_description
1 polymer ?
#
loop_
_entity_poly.entity_id
_entity_poly.type
_entity_poly.pdbx_seq_one_letter_code
_entity_poly.pdbx_strand_id
1 'polypeptide(L)'
;MKKTLALLLTALLRAALALTGCGKGETLTLNVYNWGEYISDGSEGSFDTVREFEKWYEAEYGQKIKVNYDTYASNEDMYNKIASGAVSYDVIVPSDYMIQRMAAEGMLQKLDFGNIPNYQYIDESFRGLYYDPDNLYSVPYTYGVVGVIYDANAVDAADAGDWDLMWNSKYSGKILQFNNPRDAFATAQYKLGLDVNSPDKAGWDAALAELKLQAPLVKSYVMDEIYNMMESGEAAVGAYYAGDYFTMVDAQADDVDLQFYYPERTNYFVDAMCIPAAAQHKELAEIFINYMLSEEPAVANAEFIYYASPNALVYGSADYAEELGEETMAILYPDIGDFSALYNQFAFRNLDADALGYMNTLWEALKVG
;
A
#
# COMPACT_ATOMS: atom_id res chain seq x y z
N MET A 1 -4.84 -27.78 50.22
CA MET A 1 -3.37 -27.54 50.29
C MET A 1 -2.64 -27.55 48.94
N LYS A 2 -2.95 -28.42 47.97
CA LYS A 2 -2.21 -28.44 46.67
C LYS A 2 -2.55 -27.26 45.71
N LYS A 3 -3.74 -26.68 45.79
CA LYS A 3 -4.15 -25.52 44.93
C LYS A 3 -3.61 -24.18 45.42
N THR A 4 -3.39 -24.01 46.71
CA THR A 4 -2.80 -22.81 47.31
C THR A 4 -1.29 -22.73 47.09
N LEU A 5 -0.62 -23.86 46.97
CA LEU A 5 0.80 -23.94 46.72
C LEU A 5 1.15 -23.56 45.24
N ALA A 6 0.28 -23.90 44.29
CA ALA A 6 0.43 -23.57 42.87
C ALA A 6 0.26 -22.06 42.60
N LEU A 7 -0.69 -21.41 43.29
CA LEU A 7 -0.89 -19.95 43.18
C LEU A 7 0.27 -19.14 43.81
N LEU A 8 0.88 -19.64 44.87
CA LEU A 8 2.07 -19.01 45.47
C LEU A 8 3.35 -19.18 44.63
N LEU A 9 3.50 -20.30 43.90
CA LEU A 9 4.62 -20.50 42.98
C LEU A 9 4.51 -19.62 41.73
N THR A 10 3.31 -19.40 41.19
CA THR A 10 3.11 -18.50 40.03
C THR A 10 3.29 -17.02 40.41
N ALA A 11 2.90 -16.63 41.62
CA ALA A 11 3.13 -15.27 42.13
C ALA A 11 4.64 -15.01 42.43
N LEU A 12 5.36 -16.02 42.89
CA LEU A 12 6.81 -15.95 43.12
C LEU A 12 7.63 -15.94 41.82
N LEU A 13 7.18 -16.63 40.75
CA LEU A 13 7.82 -16.56 39.44
C LEU A 13 7.62 -15.18 38.77
N ARG A 14 6.46 -14.56 38.94
CA ARG A 14 6.23 -13.18 38.45
C ARG A 14 6.99 -12.12 39.25
N ALA A 15 7.19 -12.33 40.54
CA ALA A 15 7.99 -11.45 41.40
C ALA A 15 9.52 -11.62 41.19
N ALA A 16 10.00 -12.77 40.70
CA ALA A 16 11.39 -13.00 40.41
C ALA A 16 11.85 -12.37 39.08
N LEU A 17 10.92 -12.15 38.13
CA LEU A 17 11.18 -11.40 36.89
C LEU A 17 11.18 -9.87 37.11
N ALA A 18 10.59 -9.39 38.21
CA ALA A 18 10.54 -7.96 38.53
C ALA A 18 11.78 -7.43 39.31
N LEU A 19 12.76 -8.28 39.64
CA LEU A 19 13.93 -7.92 40.46
C LEU A 19 15.28 -7.93 39.73
N THR A 20 15.28 -8.06 38.41
CA THR A 20 16.53 -7.92 37.65
C THR A 20 16.43 -6.72 36.71
N GLY A 21 16.81 -5.55 37.21
CA GLY A 21 17.18 -4.44 36.35
C GLY A 21 16.56 -3.10 36.64
N CYS A 22 16.97 -2.45 37.74
CA CYS A 22 17.05 -1.00 37.80
C CYS A 22 18.30 -0.53 37.02
N GLY A 23 18.39 -0.85 35.74
CA GLY A 23 19.15 -0.11 34.76
C GLY A 23 18.15 0.78 34.01
N LYS A 24 18.48 2.02 33.70
CA LYS A 24 17.74 2.79 32.67
C LYS A 24 17.76 1.93 31.43
N GLY A 25 16.63 1.28 31.13
CA GLY A 25 16.52 0.35 30.02
C GLY A 25 16.96 1.04 28.74
N GLU A 26 17.79 0.37 27.96
CA GLU A 26 18.14 0.78 26.62
C GLU A 26 16.87 0.98 25.81
N THR A 27 16.73 2.11 25.14
CA THR A 27 15.55 2.37 24.29
C THR A 27 15.59 1.39 23.14
N LEU A 28 14.55 0.58 22.97
CA LEU A 28 14.39 -0.29 21.81
C LEU A 28 14.23 0.55 20.55
N THR A 29 14.63 0.00 19.42
CA THR A 29 14.44 0.62 18.12
C THR A 29 13.68 -0.33 17.21
N LEU A 30 12.65 0.18 16.54
CA LEU A 30 11.91 -0.49 15.47
C LEU A 30 12.10 0.30 14.19
N ASN A 31 12.51 -0.34 13.11
CA ASN A 31 12.69 0.29 11.81
C ASN A 31 11.54 -0.11 10.87
N VAL A 32 10.73 0.86 10.49
CA VAL A 32 9.57 0.68 9.60
C VAL A 32 9.88 1.33 8.25
N TYR A 33 9.54 0.67 7.15
CA TYR A 33 9.72 1.17 5.80
C TYR A 33 8.41 1.00 5.03
N ASN A 34 7.75 2.09 4.73
CA ASN A 34 6.41 2.14 4.16
C ASN A 34 6.38 3.07 2.94
N TRP A 35 5.25 3.17 2.28
CA TRP A 35 4.99 4.16 1.24
C TRP A 35 5.01 5.59 1.82
N GLY A 36 5.22 6.59 0.98
CA GLY A 36 4.89 7.98 1.29
C GLY A 36 3.37 8.14 1.51
N GLU A 37 2.96 9.13 2.29
CA GLU A 37 1.54 9.46 2.57
C GLU A 37 0.66 8.23 2.96
N TYR A 38 1.20 7.29 3.72
CA TYR A 38 0.56 5.98 3.95
C TYR A 38 0.39 5.60 5.43
N ILE A 39 0.43 6.60 6.31
CA ILE A 39 0.18 6.49 7.75
C ILE A 39 -0.23 7.85 8.30
N SER A 40 -1.17 7.90 9.24
CA SER A 40 -1.50 9.12 9.97
C SER A 40 -0.30 9.55 10.83
N ASP A 41 0.22 10.74 10.57
CA ASP A 41 1.53 11.22 11.05
C ASP A 41 1.46 12.37 12.07
N GLY A 42 0.25 12.79 12.44
CA GLY A 42 0.00 13.89 13.36
C GLY A 42 0.00 15.27 12.70
N SER A 43 0.14 15.36 11.37
CA SER A 43 -0.03 16.61 10.63
C SER A 43 -1.48 17.10 10.75
N GLU A 44 -1.66 18.41 10.71
CA GLU A 44 -2.97 19.08 10.78
C GLU A 44 -3.83 18.71 12.01
N GLY A 45 -3.22 18.06 13.01
CA GLY A 45 -3.91 17.60 14.22
C GLY A 45 -4.43 16.18 14.15
N SER A 46 -4.09 15.44 13.09
CA SER A 46 -4.42 14.02 12.93
C SER A 46 -3.76 13.15 14.01
N PHE A 47 -4.14 11.88 14.08
CA PHE A 47 -3.56 10.91 14.99
C PHE A 47 -2.11 10.57 14.57
N ASP A 48 -1.13 10.81 15.43
CA ASP A 48 0.27 10.43 15.19
C ASP A 48 0.48 8.97 15.56
N THR A 49 0.25 8.07 14.61
CA THR A 49 0.28 6.61 14.81
C THR A 49 1.61 6.14 15.39
N VAL A 50 2.72 6.65 14.90
CA VAL A 50 4.06 6.28 15.38
C VAL A 50 4.27 6.72 16.82
N ARG A 51 3.96 7.95 17.13
CA ARG A 51 4.11 8.52 18.46
C ARG A 51 3.17 7.87 19.47
N GLU A 52 1.93 7.58 19.08
CA GLU A 52 0.97 6.94 19.97
C GLU A 52 1.34 5.47 20.21
N PHE A 53 1.91 4.76 19.21
CA PHE A 53 2.50 3.45 19.42
C PHE A 53 3.65 3.49 20.43
N GLU A 54 4.58 4.45 20.33
CA GLU A 54 5.70 4.59 21.28
C GLU A 54 5.19 4.78 22.73
N LYS A 55 4.14 5.60 22.92
CA LYS A 55 3.51 5.83 24.23
C LYS A 55 2.79 4.59 24.73
N TRP A 56 1.99 3.97 23.87
CA TRP A 56 1.23 2.75 24.19
C TRP A 56 2.20 1.63 24.61
N TYR A 57 3.28 1.44 23.84
CA TYR A 57 4.28 0.42 24.15
C TYR A 57 4.96 0.66 25.49
N GLU A 58 5.37 1.90 25.80
CA GLU A 58 5.95 2.25 27.10
C GLU A 58 4.96 1.99 28.26
N ALA A 59 3.68 2.31 28.06
CA ALA A 59 2.64 2.10 29.08
C ALA A 59 2.36 0.60 29.31
N GLU A 60 2.32 -0.21 28.25
CA GLU A 60 1.96 -1.63 28.32
C GLU A 60 3.13 -2.50 28.80
N TYR A 61 4.35 -2.23 28.31
CA TYR A 61 5.53 -3.06 28.56
C TYR A 61 6.52 -2.44 29.57
N GLY A 62 6.36 -1.17 29.94
CA GLY A 62 7.27 -0.47 30.86
C GLY A 62 8.65 -0.17 30.29
N GLN A 63 8.82 -0.27 28.96
CA GLN A 63 10.06 -0.08 28.24
C GLN A 63 9.88 0.93 27.11
N LYS A 64 10.84 1.85 26.97
CA LYS A 64 10.82 2.83 25.88
C LYS A 64 11.18 2.22 24.55
N ILE A 65 10.48 2.65 23.54
CA ILE A 65 10.75 2.33 22.13
C ILE A 65 10.88 3.61 21.32
N LYS A 66 11.70 3.56 20.27
CA LYS A 66 11.78 4.55 19.20
C LYS A 66 11.52 3.90 17.88
N VAL A 67 10.53 4.39 17.15
CA VAL A 67 10.27 3.97 15.77
C VAL A 67 11.03 4.90 14.82
N ASN A 68 11.87 4.33 13.98
CA ASN A 68 12.44 5.00 12.81
C ASN A 68 11.52 4.66 11.63
N TYR A 69 10.91 5.67 11.03
CA TYR A 69 9.97 5.51 9.95
C TYR A 69 10.56 6.13 8.69
N ASP A 70 10.85 5.29 7.69
CA ASP A 70 11.37 5.69 6.38
C ASP A 70 10.30 5.41 5.31
N THR A 71 10.37 6.12 4.17
CA THR A 71 9.43 5.95 3.06
C THR A 71 10.10 5.55 1.75
N TYR A 72 9.33 4.96 0.84
CA TYR A 72 9.72 4.61 -0.52
C TYR A 72 8.61 4.96 -1.51
N ALA A 73 9.00 5.16 -2.77
CA ALA A 73 8.08 5.58 -3.83
C ALA A 73 7.62 4.41 -4.74
N SER A 74 8.30 3.25 -4.70
CA SER A 74 7.92 2.07 -5.48
C SER A 74 8.30 0.76 -4.79
N ASN A 75 7.57 -0.33 -5.11
CA ASN A 75 7.91 -1.68 -4.66
C ASN A 75 9.32 -2.09 -5.09
N GLU A 76 9.73 -1.68 -6.28
CA GLU A 76 11.04 -2.00 -6.85
C GLU A 76 12.16 -1.31 -6.08
N ASP A 77 12.00 -0.06 -5.68
CA ASP A 77 12.97 0.67 -4.84
C ASP A 77 13.08 0.04 -3.46
N MET A 78 11.95 -0.27 -2.84
CA MET A 78 11.91 -0.97 -1.55
C MET A 78 12.61 -2.33 -1.67
N TYR A 79 12.24 -3.14 -2.66
CA TYR A 79 12.85 -4.46 -2.90
C TYR A 79 14.36 -4.37 -3.09
N ASN A 80 14.83 -3.46 -3.95
CA ASN A 80 16.26 -3.28 -4.21
C ASN A 80 17.03 -2.87 -2.96
N LYS A 81 16.45 -2.01 -2.14
CA LYS A 81 17.05 -1.56 -0.87
C LYS A 81 17.15 -2.72 0.13
N ILE A 82 16.10 -3.52 0.30
CA ILE A 82 16.11 -4.71 1.15
C ILE A 82 17.09 -5.76 0.62
N ALA A 83 17.06 -6.06 -0.68
CA ALA A 83 17.92 -7.06 -1.31
C ALA A 83 19.41 -6.69 -1.23
N SER A 84 19.74 -5.39 -1.21
CA SER A 84 21.13 -4.93 -1.05
C SER A 84 21.73 -5.28 0.30
N GLY A 85 20.90 -5.53 1.33
CA GLY A 85 21.36 -5.79 2.71
C GLY A 85 22.05 -4.60 3.41
N ALA A 86 22.01 -3.41 2.80
CA ALA A 86 22.68 -2.22 3.36
C ALA A 86 21.98 -1.66 4.59
N VAL A 87 20.68 -1.87 4.71
CA VAL A 87 19.83 -1.41 5.83
C VAL A 87 18.94 -2.57 6.26
N SER A 88 18.72 -2.72 7.56
CA SER A 88 17.76 -3.70 8.10
C SER A 88 16.50 -2.96 8.55
N TYR A 89 15.38 -3.36 8.00
CA TYR A 89 14.06 -2.95 8.46
C TYR A 89 13.39 -4.11 9.20
N ASP A 90 12.49 -3.78 10.13
CA ASP A 90 11.73 -4.74 10.93
C ASP A 90 10.32 -4.94 10.38
N VAL A 91 9.71 -3.88 9.81
CA VAL A 91 8.41 -3.93 9.13
C VAL A 91 8.51 -3.25 7.77
N ILE A 92 7.90 -3.87 6.76
CA ILE A 92 7.70 -3.31 5.41
C ILE A 92 6.26 -3.51 4.99
N VAL A 93 5.77 -2.69 4.05
CA VAL A 93 4.35 -2.74 3.59
C VAL A 93 4.28 -2.83 2.06
N PRO A 94 4.75 -3.94 1.45
CA PRO A 94 4.72 -4.12 0.01
C PRO A 94 3.33 -4.47 -0.53
N SER A 95 3.15 -4.27 -1.83
CA SER A 95 1.99 -4.78 -2.55
C SER A 95 2.08 -6.28 -2.80
N ASP A 96 0.95 -6.89 -3.03
CA ASP A 96 0.69 -8.31 -3.19
C ASP A 96 1.68 -9.06 -4.11
N TYR A 97 1.92 -8.58 -5.34
CA TYR A 97 2.85 -9.23 -6.26
C TYR A 97 4.30 -9.22 -5.75
N MET A 98 4.67 -8.17 -5.01
CA MET A 98 5.99 -8.06 -4.42
C MET A 98 6.11 -8.97 -3.18
N ILE A 99 5.04 -9.12 -2.39
CA ILE A 99 4.98 -10.10 -1.30
C ILE A 99 5.17 -11.51 -1.87
N GLN A 100 4.45 -11.85 -2.94
CA GLN A 100 4.58 -13.14 -3.62
C GLN A 100 6.04 -13.41 -4.04
N ARG A 101 6.69 -12.41 -4.64
CA ARG A 101 8.10 -12.47 -5.04
C ARG A 101 9.02 -12.68 -3.85
N MET A 102 8.93 -11.81 -2.84
CA MET A 102 9.81 -11.83 -1.67
C MET A 102 9.64 -13.12 -0.86
N ALA A 103 8.42 -13.63 -0.74
CA ALA A 103 8.15 -14.92 -0.09
C ALA A 103 8.80 -16.10 -0.87
N ALA A 104 8.66 -16.11 -2.20
CA ALA A 104 9.27 -17.14 -3.05
C ALA A 104 10.81 -17.11 -3.00
N GLU A 105 11.41 -15.93 -2.85
CA GLU A 105 12.86 -15.73 -2.73
C GLU A 105 13.38 -15.93 -1.28
N GLY A 106 12.49 -16.23 -0.31
CA GLY A 106 12.86 -16.43 1.10
C GLY A 106 13.29 -15.14 1.81
N MET A 107 12.83 -14.00 1.35
CA MET A 107 13.15 -12.67 1.87
C MET A 107 12.22 -12.20 3.00
N LEU A 108 11.22 -13.01 3.38
CA LEU A 108 10.27 -12.70 4.45
C LEU A 108 10.36 -13.73 5.58
N GLN A 109 10.11 -13.29 6.82
CA GLN A 109 9.93 -14.18 7.97
C GLN A 109 8.47 -14.61 8.07
N LYS A 110 8.24 -15.86 8.51
CA LYS A 110 6.90 -16.31 8.89
C LYS A 110 6.47 -15.59 10.16
N LEU A 111 5.22 -15.14 10.17
CA LEU A 111 4.60 -14.46 11.31
C LEU A 111 4.18 -15.49 12.38
N ASP A 112 4.21 -15.06 13.63
CA ASP A 112 3.55 -15.74 14.74
C ASP A 112 2.25 -14.99 15.09
N PHE A 113 1.13 -15.48 14.60
CA PHE A 113 -0.18 -14.88 14.85
C PHE A 113 -0.62 -14.94 16.33
N GLY A 114 0.10 -15.67 17.18
CA GLY A 114 -0.04 -15.57 18.63
C GLY A 114 0.32 -14.20 19.17
N ASN A 115 1.19 -13.46 18.49
CA ASN A 115 1.58 -12.08 18.80
C ASN A 115 0.72 -11.05 18.06
N ILE A 116 -0.16 -11.50 17.14
CA ILE A 116 -1.02 -10.63 16.31
C ILE A 116 -2.50 -11.01 16.51
N PRO A 117 -3.04 -10.99 17.74
CA PRO A 117 -4.43 -11.40 18.00
C PRO A 117 -5.47 -10.55 17.24
N ASN A 118 -5.16 -9.29 16.89
CA ASN A 118 -6.06 -8.42 16.13
C ASN A 118 -6.21 -8.85 14.66
N TYR A 119 -5.41 -9.82 14.16
CA TYR A 119 -5.63 -10.42 12.84
C TYR A 119 -7.05 -11.00 12.68
N GLN A 120 -7.71 -11.33 13.78
CA GLN A 120 -9.12 -11.76 13.77
C GLN A 120 -10.08 -10.74 13.13
N TYR A 121 -9.72 -9.45 13.10
CA TYR A 121 -10.53 -8.38 12.53
C TYR A 121 -10.32 -8.19 11.03
N ILE A 122 -9.32 -8.82 10.42
CA ILE A 122 -9.17 -8.84 8.97
C ILE A 122 -10.29 -9.68 8.37
N ASP A 123 -11.00 -9.13 7.39
CA ASP A 123 -12.10 -9.81 6.70
C ASP A 123 -11.61 -11.10 6.01
N GLU A 124 -12.44 -12.14 6.04
CA GLU A 124 -12.08 -13.46 5.49
C GLU A 124 -11.77 -13.42 3.99
N SER A 125 -12.36 -12.48 3.24
CA SER A 125 -12.10 -12.30 1.80
C SER A 125 -10.68 -11.84 1.48
N PHE A 126 -9.98 -11.27 2.47
CA PHE A 126 -8.59 -10.84 2.34
C PHE A 126 -7.58 -11.83 2.94
N ARG A 127 -8.04 -13.02 3.35
CA ARG A 127 -7.17 -14.08 3.87
C ARG A 127 -6.93 -15.16 2.83
N GLY A 128 -5.71 -15.71 2.80
CA GLY A 128 -5.37 -16.79 1.88
C GLY A 128 -5.38 -16.37 0.41
N LEU A 129 -5.13 -15.09 0.12
CA LEU A 129 -5.03 -14.59 -1.22
C LEU A 129 -3.79 -15.17 -1.92
N TYR A 130 -3.75 -15.10 -3.24
CA TYR A 130 -2.74 -15.77 -4.07
C TYR A 130 -1.28 -15.48 -3.67
N TYR A 131 -1.01 -14.32 -3.11
CA TYR A 131 0.34 -13.90 -2.75
C TYR A 131 0.84 -14.53 -1.44
N ASP A 132 -0.08 -14.92 -0.55
CA ASP A 132 0.20 -15.61 0.71
C ASP A 132 -0.93 -16.61 1.05
N PRO A 133 -1.08 -17.70 0.26
CA PRO A 133 -2.23 -18.59 0.33
C PRO A 133 -2.36 -19.36 1.66
N ASP A 134 -1.28 -19.46 2.40
CA ASP A 134 -1.25 -20.13 3.71
C ASP A 134 -1.28 -19.12 4.87
N ASN A 135 -1.40 -17.83 4.60
CA ASN A 135 -1.35 -16.71 5.59
C ASN A 135 -0.10 -16.82 6.50
N LEU A 136 1.08 -16.92 5.91
CA LEU A 136 2.31 -17.15 6.68
C LEU A 136 3.17 -15.90 6.84
N TYR A 137 3.09 -14.94 5.91
CA TYR A 137 4.10 -13.89 5.75
C TYR A 137 3.56 -12.48 5.88
N SER A 138 2.24 -12.29 5.77
CA SER A 138 1.64 -10.98 5.58
C SER A 138 0.38 -10.77 6.41
N VAL A 139 0.13 -9.51 6.74
CA VAL A 139 -1.12 -9.03 7.34
C VAL A 139 -1.66 -7.91 6.45
N PRO A 140 -2.81 -8.09 5.78
CA PRO A 140 -3.42 -7.06 4.94
C PRO A 140 -3.60 -5.75 5.71
N TYR A 141 -3.20 -4.64 5.08
CA TYR A 141 -3.26 -3.29 5.65
C TYR A 141 -4.30 -2.44 4.94
N THR A 142 -4.16 -2.32 3.62
CA THR A 142 -5.06 -1.57 2.76
C THR A 142 -5.33 -2.35 1.48
N TYR A 143 -6.34 -1.93 0.73
CA TYR A 143 -6.57 -2.37 -0.63
C TYR A 143 -7.12 -1.23 -1.47
N GLY A 144 -7.04 -1.35 -2.79
CA GLY A 144 -7.51 -0.31 -3.67
C GLY A 144 -7.55 -0.69 -5.13
N VAL A 145 -7.84 0.31 -5.94
CA VAL A 145 -7.98 0.21 -7.39
C VAL A 145 -7.19 1.35 -8.04
N VAL A 146 -6.53 1.06 -9.14
CA VAL A 146 -5.92 2.09 -9.99
C VAL A 146 -6.99 2.67 -10.91
N GLY A 147 -7.03 4.00 -11.03
CA GLY A 147 -7.95 4.68 -11.92
C GLY A 147 -7.31 5.81 -12.69
N VAL A 148 -8.15 6.64 -13.28
CA VAL A 148 -7.75 7.86 -13.97
C VAL A 148 -8.30 9.06 -13.22
N ILE A 149 -7.40 9.97 -12.80
CA ILE A 149 -7.70 11.26 -12.22
C ILE A 149 -7.68 12.29 -13.37
N TYR A 150 -8.68 13.15 -13.42
CA TYR A 150 -8.72 14.21 -14.43
C TYR A 150 -9.32 15.49 -13.87
N ASP A 151 -8.90 16.64 -14.41
CA ASP A 151 -9.47 17.94 -14.10
C ASP A 151 -10.69 18.20 -14.99
N ALA A 152 -11.89 18.21 -14.42
CA ALA A 152 -13.15 18.41 -15.13
C ALA A 152 -13.29 19.82 -15.73
N ASN A 153 -12.51 20.81 -15.28
CA ASN A 153 -12.44 22.12 -15.90
C ASN A 153 -11.60 22.11 -17.20
N ALA A 154 -10.71 21.14 -17.35
CA ALA A 154 -9.80 21.02 -18.51
C ALA A 154 -10.19 19.91 -19.48
N VAL A 155 -10.87 18.87 -19.00
CA VAL A 155 -11.22 17.65 -19.75
C VAL A 155 -12.71 17.60 -20.03
N ASP A 156 -13.10 17.35 -21.28
CA ASP A 156 -14.51 17.14 -21.61
C ASP A 156 -15.02 15.82 -21.02
N ALA A 157 -16.12 15.84 -20.31
CA ALA A 157 -16.71 14.66 -19.67
C ALA A 157 -17.00 13.49 -20.65
N ALA A 158 -17.22 13.80 -21.93
CA ALA A 158 -17.43 12.77 -22.97
C ALA A 158 -16.16 12.00 -23.33
N ASP A 159 -14.98 12.49 -22.98
CA ASP A 159 -13.69 11.84 -23.22
C ASP A 159 -13.27 10.95 -22.03
N ALA A 160 -13.92 11.09 -20.87
CA ALA A 160 -13.63 10.31 -19.66
C ALA A 160 -14.39 8.97 -19.65
N GLY A 161 -13.86 7.99 -18.89
CA GLY A 161 -14.52 6.69 -18.63
C GLY A 161 -13.73 5.46 -19.07
N ASP A 162 -12.65 5.62 -19.84
CA ASP A 162 -11.79 4.53 -20.29
C ASP A 162 -10.31 4.96 -20.32
N TRP A 163 -9.39 4.00 -20.49
CA TRP A 163 -7.96 4.25 -20.65
C TRP A 163 -7.63 5.14 -21.86
N ASP A 164 -8.50 5.23 -22.86
CA ASP A 164 -8.30 6.04 -24.07
C ASP A 164 -8.07 7.52 -23.77
N LEU A 165 -8.56 8.04 -22.64
CA LEU A 165 -8.28 9.41 -22.20
C LEU A 165 -6.77 9.68 -22.06
N MET A 166 -5.99 8.71 -21.58
CA MET A 166 -4.54 8.81 -21.44
C MET A 166 -3.80 8.86 -22.79
N TRP A 167 -4.47 8.58 -23.91
CA TRP A 167 -3.95 8.64 -25.29
C TRP A 167 -4.62 9.73 -26.12
N ASN A 168 -5.49 10.55 -25.53
CA ASN A 168 -6.21 11.56 -26.27
C ASN A 168 -5.32 12.78 -26.56
N SER A 169 -5.00 12.98 -27.84
CA SER A 169 -4.11 14.07 -28.31
C SER A 169 -4.62 15.47 -27.99
N LYS A 170 -5.90 15.64 -27.69
CA LYS A 170 -6.51 16.88 -27.23
C LYS A 170 -5.85 17.41 -25.94
N TYR A 171 -5.36 16.49 -25.10
CA TYR A 171 -4.73 16.81 -23.80
C TYR A 171 -3.20 16.64 -23.85
N SER A 172 -2.60 16.68 -25.05
CA SER A 172 -1.15 16.59 -25.22
C SER A 172 -0.41 17.61 -24.37
N GLY A 173 0.63 17.15 -23.67
CA GLY A 173 1.43 17.96 -22.75
C GLY A 173 0.74 18.24 -21.40
N LYS A 174 -0.40 17.59 -21.13
CA LYS A 174 -1.15 17.66 -19.88
C LYS A 174 -1.40 16.27 -19.25
N ILE A 175 -0.84 15.21 -19.83
CA ILE A 175 -1.01 13.82 -19.40
C ILE A 175 0.19 13.41 -18.57
N LEU A 176 -0.04 12.80 -17.41
CA LEU A 176 0.96 12.19 -16.56
C LEU A 176 0.90 10.67 -16.68
N GLN A 177 2.06 10.01 -16.69
CA GLN A 177 2.16 8.56 -16.72
C GLN A 177 3.04 8.09 -15.56
N PHE A 178 2.82 6.89 -15.06
CA PHE A 178 3.65 6.27 -14.03
C PHE A 178 5.13 6.22 -14.42
N ASN A 179 6.00 6.57 -13.49
CA ASN A 179 7.45 6.39 -13.59
C ASN A 179 7.90 5.03 -13.01
N ASN A 180 7.07 4.05 -13.13
CA ASN A 180 7.25 2.68 -12.69
C ASN A 180 6.89 1.76 -13.85
N PRO A 181 7.77 0.83 -14.26
CA PRO A 181 7.54 0.02 -15.46
C PRO A 181 6.29 -0.86 -15.32
N ARG A 182 6.03 -1.42 -14.14
CA ARG A 182 4.91 -2.34 -13.94
C ARG A 182 3.58 -1.65 -14.19
N ASP A 183 3.36 -0.49 -13.57
CA ASP A 183 2.12 0.27 -13.71
C ASP A 183 2.01 0.92 -15.09
N ALA A 184 3.09 1.51 -15.62
CA ALA A 184 3.06 2.14 -16.94
C ALA A 184 2.69 1.15 -18.05
N PHE A 185 3.29 -0.06 -18.07
CA PHE A 185 2.92 -1.10 -19.02
C PHE A 185 1.49 -1.59 -18.81
N ALA A 186 1.04 -1.69 -17.57
CA ALA A 186 -0.30 -2.15 -17.26
C ALA A 186 -1.39 -1.24 -17.83
N THR A 187 -1.22 0.09 -17.83
CA THR A 187 -2.18 1.01 -18.45
C THR A 187 -2.40 0.67 -19.92
N ALA A 188 -1.32 0.41 -20.67
CA ALA A 188 -1.39 0.02 -22.08
C ALA A 188 -1.96 -1.41 -22.25
N GLN A 189 -1.58 -2.35 -21.38
CA GLN A 189 -2.08 -3.73 -21.44
C GLN A 189 -3.58 -3.80 -21.16
N TYR A 190 -4.08 -3.10 -20.15
CA TYR A 190 -5.53 -3.02 -19.87
C TYR A 190 -6.29 -2.35 -21.00
N LYS A 191 -5.78 -1.24 -21.56
CA LYS A 191 -6.34 -0.58 -22.74
C LYS A 191 -6.48 -1.56 -23.93
N LEU A 192 -5.46 -2.39 -24.15
CA LEU A 192 -5.46 -3.38 -25.24
C LEU A 192 -6.21 -4.68 -24.90
N GLY A 193 -6.72 -4.82 -23.67
CA GLY A 193 -7.39 -6.03 -23.21
C GLY A 193 -6.44 -7.23 -23.03
N LEU A 194 -5.14 -6.98 -22.81
CA LEU A 194 -4.13 -8.00 -22.62
C LEU A 194 -4.08 -8.46 -21.14
N ASP A 195 -3.51 -9.64 -20.93
CA ASP A 195 -3.20 -10.14 -19.59
C ASP A 195 -1.88 -9.50 -19.10
N VAL A 196 -1.98 -8.69 -18.04
CA VAL A 196 -0.85 -8.00 -17.42
C VAL A 196 0.19 -8.94 -16.79
N ASN A 197 -0.17 -10.21 -16.58
CA ASN A 197 0.66 -11.22 -15.96
C ASN A 197 1.24 -12.22 -16.98
N SER A 198 0.93 -12.05 -18.27
CA SER A 198 1.37 -12.96 -19.30
C SER A 198 2.90 -12.94 -19.48
N PRO A 199 3.55 -14.12 -19.57
CA PRO A 199 4.96 -14.19 -19.94
C PRO A 199 5.19 -13.98 -21.45
N ASP A 200 4.12 -13.84 -22.25
CA ASP A 200 4.20 -13.70 -23.69
C ASP A 200 4.80 -12.34 -24.11
N LYS A 201 5.97 -12.38 -24.74
CA LYS A 201 6.68 -11.18 -25.22
C LYS A 201 5.88 -10.38 -26.24
N ALA A 202 5.03 -11.02 -27.05
CA ALA A 202 4.22 -10.31 -28.03
C ALA A 202 3.23 -9.33 -27.37
N GLY A 203 2.67 -9.68 -26.20
CA GLY A 203 1.83 -8.78 -25.41
C GLY A 203 2.60 -7.56 -24.88
N TRP A 204 3.82 -7.78 -24.41
CA TRP A 204 4.72 -6.69 -23.98
C TRP A 204 5.15 -5.78 -25.12
N ASP A 205 5.47 -6.35 -26.31
CA ASP A 205 5.80 -5.57 -27.51
C ASP A 205 4.62 -4.71 -27.98
N ALA A 206 3.40 -5.25 -27.92
CA ALA A 206 2.19 -4.49 -28.23
C ALA A 206 1.95 -3.34 -27.24
N ALA A 207 2.13 -3.59 -25.95
CA ALA A 207 2.04 -2.55 -24.93
C ALA A 207 3.12 -1.46 -25.09
N LEU A 208 4.37 -1.84 -25.42
CA LEU A 208 5.42 -0.88 -25.75
C LEU A 208 5.05 -0.02 -26.95
N ALA A 209 4.51 -0.64 -28.01
CA ALA A 209 4.07 0.11 -29.18
C ALA A 209 3.00 1.15 -28.83
N GLU A 210 2.06 0.79 -27.97
CA GLU A 210 1.02 1.68 -27.48
C GLU A 210 1.59 2.81 -26.60
N LEU A 211 2.50 2.51 -25.68
CA LEU A 211 3.19 3.52 -24.87
C LEU A 211 4.04 4.48 -25.74
N LYS A 212 4.63 4.02 -26.83
CA LYS A 212 5.34 4.90 -27.78
C LYS A 212 4.40 5.85 -28.52
N LEU A 213 3.15 5.46 -28.75
CA LEU A 213 2.13 6.37 -29.28
C LEU A 213 1.71 7.42 -28.24
N GLN A 214 1.69 7.04 -26.97
CA GLN A 214 1.38 7.95 -25.87
C GLN A 214 2.53 8.92 -25.56
N ALA A 215 3.78 8.48 -25.62
CA ALA A 215 4.94 9.23 -25.16
C ALA A 215 5.02 10.69 -25.64
N PRO A 216 4.68 11.04 -26.91
CA PRO A 216 4.65 12.43 -27.36
C PRO A 216 3.55 13.29 -26.70
N LEU A 217 2.56 12.68 -26.06
CA LEU A 217 1.44 13.33 -25.39
C LEU A 217 1.73 13.56 -23.91
N VAL A 218 2.61 12.75 -23.34
CA VAL A 218 2.95 12.74 -21.90
C VAL A 218 3.74 14.00 -21.55
N LYS A 219 3.28 14.71 -20.53
CA LYS A 219 4.00 15.84 -19.92
C LYS A 219 5.18 15.36 -19.10
N SER A 220 4.92 14.37 -18.23
CA SER A 220 5.94 13.78 -17.35
C SER A 220 5.59 12.35 -16.96
N TYR A 221 6.63 11.57 -16.67
CA TYR A 221 6.52 10.30 -15.95
C TYR A 221 6.77 10.59 -14.48
N VAL A 222 5.82 10.24 -13.63
CA VAL A 222 5.77 10.63 -12.21
C VAL A 222 5.43 9.45 -11.29
N MET A 223 5.79 9.58 -10.03
CA MET A 223 5.19 8.90 -8.89
C MET A 223 4.56 10.00 -8.03
N ASP A 224 5.04 10.27 -6.83
CA ASP A 224 4.45 11.25 -5.89
C ASP A 224 4.44 12.70 -6.44
N GLU A 225 5.21 13.02 -7.49
CA GLU A 225 5.14 14.32 -8.14
C GLU A 225 3.77 14.61 -8.77
N ILE A 226 2.93 13.57 -8.96
CA ILE A 226 1.57 13.72 -9.49
C ILE A 226 0.72 14.64 -8.61
N TYR A 227 0.86 14.58 -7.27
CA TYR A 227 0.11 15.41 -6.34
C TYR A 227 0.19 16.89 -6.73
N ASN A 228 1.38 17.46 -6.67
CA ASN A 228 1.58 18.88 -6.98
C ASN A 228 1.13 19.27 -8.40
N MET A 229 1.29 18.37 -9.38
CA MET A 229 0.99 18.65 -10.78
C MET A 229 -0.51 18.61 -11.08
N MET A 230 -1.27 17.74 -10.41
CA MET A 230 -2.73 17.68 -10.53
C MET A 230 -3.39 18.78 -9.71
N GLU A 231 -3.01 18.94 -8.45
CA GLU A 231 -3.53 19.96 -7.53
C GLU A 231 -3.40 21.38 -8.07
N SER A 232 -2.31 21.69 -8.76
CA SER A 232 -2.05 23.01 -9.33
C SER A 232 -2.64 23.24 -10.74
N GLY A 233 -3.27 22.22 -11.36
CA GLY A 233 -3.71 22.28 -12.76
C GLY A 233 -2.58 22.31 -13.79
N GLU A 234 -1.35 22.04 -13.37
CA GLU A 234 -0.20 21.92 -14.29
C GLU A 234 -0.39 20.74 -15.24
N ALA A 235 -0.99 19.64 -14.77
CA ALA A 235 -1.48 18.53 -15.57
C ALA A 235 -3.01 18.47 -15.51
N ALA A 236 -3.63 17.71 -16.40
CA ALA A 236 -5.08 17.57 -16.47
C ALA A 236 -5.56 16.13 -16.47
N VAL A 237 -4.67 15.15 -16.69
CA VAL A 237 -4.98 13.72 -16.74
C VAL A 237 -3.82 12.95 -16.16
N GLY A 238 -4.09 11.99 -15.28
CA GLY A 238 -3.08 11.09 -14.73
C GLY A 238 -3.70 9.77 -14.31
N ALA A 239 -2.98 8.67 -14.48
CA ALA A 239 -3.36 7.40 -13.88
C ALA A 239 -2.74 7.30 -12.49
N TYR A 240 -3.55 7.00 -11.46
CA TYR A 240 -3.05 6.84 -10.10
C TYR A 240 -4.02 6.03 -9.23
N TYR A 241 -3.72 5.89 -7.94
CA TYR A 241 -4.48 5.07 -7.01
C TYR A 241 -5.66 5.84 -6.41
N ALA A 242 -6.76 5.14 -6.13
CA ALA A 242 -8.02 5.74 -5.72
C ALA A 242 -7.93 6.54 -4.39
N GLY A 243 -7.10 6.09 -3.44
CA GLY A 243 -6.93 6.79 -2.17
C GLY A 243 -6.26 8.15 -2.35
N ASP A 244 -5.18 8.19 -3.12
CA ASP A 244 -4.41 9.42 -3.36
C ASP A 244 -5.22 10.51 -4.08
N TYR A 245 -6.26 10.11 -4.84
CA TYR A 245 -7.19 11.07 -5.44
C TYR A 245 -7.82 12.00 -4.41
N PHE A 246 -8.26 11.49 -3.25
CA PHE A 246 -8.89 12.31 -2.21
C PHE A 246 -7.90 13.27 -1.57
N THR A 247 -6.67 12.83 -1.32
CA THR A 247 -5.60 13.72 -0.83
C THR A 247 -5.36 14.88 -1.81
N MET A 248 -5.38 14.61 -3.13
CA MET A 248 -5.25 15.66 -4.14
C MET A 248 -6.47 16.59 -4.19
N VAL A 249 -7.68 16.06 -4.00
CA VAL A 249 -8.92 16.88 -3.94
C VAL A 249 -8.87 17.86 -2.79
N ASP A 250 -8.40 17.43 -1.62
CA ASP A 250 -8.31 18.28 -0.43
C ASP A 250 -7.32 19.45 -0.62
N ALA A 251 -6.30 19.28 -1.47
CA ALA A 251 -5.24 20.25 -1.72
C ALA A 251 -5.36 20.99 -3.06
N GLN A 252 -6.38 20.68 -3.89
CA GLN A 252 -6.54 21.26 -5.23
C GLN A 252 -6.74 22.77 -5.21
N ALA A 253 -6.22 23.46 -6.23
CA ALA A 253 -6.41 24.89 -6.41
C ALA A 253 -7.89 25.24 -6.76
N ASP A 254 -8.31 26.47 -6.46
CA ASP A 254 -9.70 26.94 -6.64
C ASP A 254 -10.24 26.80 -8.09
N ASP A 255 -9.37 26.76 -9.09
CA ASP A 255 -9.70 26.64 -10.51
C ASP A 255 -9.53 25.22 -11.07
N VAL A 256 -9.20 24.25 -10.21
CA VAL A 256 -9.08 22.81 -10.52
C VAL A 256 -10.29 22.07 -9.95
N ASP A 257 -10.83 21.13 -10.71
CA ASP A 257 -11.94 20.25 -10.31
C ASP A 257 -11.55 18.79 -10.62
N LEU A 258 -10.82 18.16 -9.69
CA LEU A 258 -10.38 16.79 -9.86
C LEU A 258 -11.54 15.82 -9.73
N GLN A 259 -11.61 14.92 -10.68
CA GLN A 259 -12.57 13.82 -10.74
C GLN A 259 -11.82 12.50 -10.93
N PHE A 260 -12.46 11.39 -10.53
CA PHE A 260 -11.89 10.06 -10.60
C PHE A 260 -12.87 9.07 -11.25
N TYR A 261 -12.32 8.15 -12.04
CA TYR A 261 -13.02 6.93 -12.43
C TYR A 261 -12.03 5.77 -12.57
N TYR A 262 -12.51 4.55 -12.38
CA TYR A 262 -11.75 3.35 -12.71
C TYR A 262 -12.31 2.71 -13.97
N PRO A 263 -11.44 2.46 -14.99
CA PRO A 263 -11.81 1.74 -16.19
C PRO A 263 -12.27 0.31 -15.88
N GLU A 264 -13.07 -0.30 -16.76
CA GLU A 264 -13.58 -1.68 -16.57
C GLU A 264 -12.48 -2.71 -16.28
N ARG A 265 -11.32 -2.52 -16.91
CA ARG A 265 -10.11 -3.33 -16.68
C ARG A 265 -9.04 -2.46 -16.05
N THR A 266 -8.66 -2.79 -14.83
CA THR A 266 -7.64 -2.04 -14.11
C THR A 266 -7.01 -2.88 -13.02
N ASN A 267 -5.94 -2.39 -12.40
CA ASN A 267 -5.29 -3.09 -11.30
C ASN A 267 -6.10 -2.95 -10.00
N TYR A 268 -6.38 -4.08 -9.39
CA TYR A 268 -6.83 -4.22 -8.01
C TYR A 268 -5.65 -4.73 -7.19
N PHE A 269 -5.36 -4.12 -6.07
CA PHE A 269 -4.19 -4.45 -5.26
C PHE A 269 -4.54 -4.57 -3.77
N VAL A 270 -3.69 -5.29 -3.05
CA VAL A 270 -3.68 -5.37 -1.59
C VAL A 270 -2.25 -5.10 -1.12
N ASP A 271 -2.11 -4.14 -0.23
CA ASP A 271 -0.86 -3.89 0.46
C ASP A 271 -0.89 -4.51 1.85
N ALA A 272 0.18 -5.17 2.24
CA ALA A 272 0.20 -5.87 3.50
C ALA A 272 1.51 -5.70 4.27
N MET A 273 1.40 -5.67 5.59
CA MET A 273 2.54 -5.57 6.50
C MET A 273 3.28 -6.91 6.56
N CYS A 274 4.59 -6.86 6.34
CA CYS A 274 5.49 -8.02 6.31
C CYS A 274 6.74 -7.76 7.16
N ILE A 275 7.42 -8.83 7.54
CA ILE A 275 8.70 -8.79 8.28
C ILE A 275 9.80 -9.33 7.37
N PRO A 276 10.81 -8.51 6.98
CA PRO A 276 11.94 -8.97 6.19
C PRO A 276 12.74 -10.09 6.87
N ALA A 277 13.33 -10.98 6.09
CA ALA A 277 14.15 -12.09 6.61
C ALA A 277 15.33 -11.60 7.47
N ALA A 278 15.87 -10.41 7.16
CA ALA A 278 16.98 -9.79 7.88
C ALA A 278 16.55 -9.02 9.15
N ALA A 279 15.26 -8.88 9.43
CA ALA A 279 14.73 -8.17 10.59
C ALA A 279 15.26 -8.77 11.90
N GLN A 280 15.69 -7.89 12.82
CA GLN A 280 16.33 -8.29 14.07
C GLN A 280 15.34 -8.36 15.24
N HIS A 281 14.18 -7.68 15.13
CA HIS A 281 13.22 -7.48 16.21
C HIS A 281 11.82 -8.02 15.84
N LYS A 282 11.77 -9.31 15.44
CA LYS A 282 10.55 -9.96 14.94
C LYS A 282 9.34 -9.78 15.88
N GLU A 283 9.49 -10.13 17.16
CA GLU A 283 8.40 -10.01 18.15
C GLU A 283 7.91 -8.57 18.29
N LEU A 284 8.84 -7.60 18.28
CA LEU A 284 8.50 -6.19 18.33
C LEU A 284 7.77 -5.72 17.07
N ALA A 285 8.18 -6.22 15.90
CA ALA A 285 7.49 -5.98 14.63
C ALA A 285 6.07 -6.56 14.64
N GLU A 286 5.88 -7.77 15.16
CA GLU A 286 4.56 -8.38 15.32
C GLU A 286 3.66 -7.59 16.27
N ILE A 287 4.21 -7.06 17.36
CA ILE A 287 3.49 -6.16 18.29
C ILE A 287 3.06 -4.86 17.59
N PHE A 288 3.94 -4.28 16.77
CA PHE A 288 3.60 -3.09 15.97
C PHE A 288 2.50 -3.40 14.97
N ILE A 289 2.61 -4.50 14.23
CA ILE A 289 1.58 -4.95 13.28
C ILE A 289 0.24 -5.15 14.01
N ASN A 290 0.26 -5.78 15.19
CA ASN A 290 -0.94 -5.96 15.99
C ASN A 290 -1.56 -4.62 16.46
N TYR A 291 -0.73 -3.65 16.83
CA TYR A 291 -1.18 -2.31 17.20
C TYR A 291 -1.85 -1.60 16.03
N MET A 292 -1.28 -1.68 14.83
CA MET A 292 -1.84 -1.11 13.60
C MET A 292 -3.24 -1.64 13.26
N LEU A 293 -3.58 -2.85 13.74
CA LEU A 293 -4.90 -3.46 13.57
C LEU A 293 -5.90 -3.13 14.68
N SER A 294 -5.48 -2.40 15.72
CA SER A 294 -6.39 -1.96 16.79
C SER A 294 -7.33 -0.88 16.27
N GLU A 295 -8.50 -0.74 16.84
CA GLU A 295 -9.58 0.13 16.35
C GLU A 295 -9.10 1.58 16.13
N GLU A 296 -8.56 2.23 17.16
CA GLU A 296 -8.16 3.64 17.10
C GLU A 296 -7.10 3.93 16.02
N PRO A 297 -5.93 3.25 15.98
CA PRO A 297 -4.96 3.51 14.91
C PRO A 297 -5.43 3.03 13.53
N ALA A 298 -6.21 1.95 13.43
CA ALA A 298 -6.70 1.46 12.15
C ALA A 298 -7.69 2.43 11.50
N VAL A 299 -8.63 2.96 12.28
CA VAL A 299 -9.59 3.98 11.81
C VAL A 299 -8.86 5.27 11.46
N ALA A 300 -8.02 5.78 12.36
CA ALA A 300 -7.28 7.02 12.14
C ALA A 300 -6.36 6.97 10.89
N ASN A 301 -5.73 5.82 10.65
CA ASN A 301 -4.93 5.65 9.43
C ASN A 301 -5.83 5.65 8.18
N ALA A 302 -6.94 4.90 8.19
CA ALA A 302 -7.83 4.81 7.03
C ALA A 302 -8.48 6.17 6.68
N GLU A 303 -8.84 6.97 7.69
CA GLU A 303 -9.35 8.34 7.52
C GLU A 303 -8.30 9.25 6.90
N PHE A 304 -7.06 9.18 7.40
CA PHE A 304 -5.99 10.08 6.99
C PHE A 304 -5.45 9.78 5.59
N ILE A 305 -5.30 8.48 5.26
CA ILE A 305 -4.70 8.07 3.97
C ILE A 305 -5.74 7.86 2.86
N TYR A 306 -7.03 7.88 3.17
CA TYR A 306 -8.13 7.62 2.23
C TYR A 306 -8.02 6.29 1.49
N TYR A 307 -7.51 5.24 2.12
CA TYR A 307 -7.49 3.91 1.53
C TYR A 307 -8.47 2.98 2.19
N ALA A 308 -9.11 2.13 1.38
CA ALA A 308 -9.98 1.10 1.90
C ALA A 308 -9.22 0.12 2.79
N SER A 309 -9.80 -0.19 3.94
CA SER A 309 -9.21 -1.11 4.91
C SER A 309 -9.90 -2.47 4.88
N PRO A 310 -9.13 -3.57 4.89
CA PRO A 310 -9.67 -4.92 5.06
C PRO A 310 -10.04 -5.24 6.51
N ASN A 311 -9.88 -4.28 7.44
CA ASN A 311 -10.16 -4.44 8.86
C ASN A 311 -11.63 -4.13 9.16
N ALA A 312 -12.35 -5.12 9.72
CA ALA A 312 -13.77 -5.00 10.04
C ALA A 312 -14.09 -3.90 11.09
N LEU A 313 -13.13 -3.51 11.91
CA LEU A 313 -13.28 -2.39 12.83
C LEU A 313 -13.35 -1.05 12.11
N VAL A 314 -12.76 -0.93 10.93
CA VAL A 314 -12.76 0.29 10.11
C VAL A 314 -14.06 0.38 9.30
N TYR A 315 -14.27 -0.53 8.36
CA TYR A 315 -15.44 -0.45 7.47
C TYR A 315 -16.78 -0.68 8.18
N GLY A 316 -16.75 -1.26 9.39
CA GLY A 316 -17.90 -1.40 10.26
C GLY A 316 -18.16 -0.18 11.18
N SER A 317 -17.25 0.80 11.20
CA SER A 317 -17.38 2.02 11.99
C SER A 317 -18.38 2.99 11.34
N ALA A 318 -19.43 3.35 12.08
CA ALA A 318 -20.39 4.35 11.61
C ALA A 318 -19.77 5.76 11.59
N ASP A 319 -18.90 6.06 12.54
CA ASP A 319 -18.22 7.36 12.65
C ASP A 319 -17.28 7.56 11.46
N TYR A 320 -16.52 6.52 11.06
CA TYR A 320 -15.68 6.52 9.86
C TYR A 320 -16.49 6.78 8.58
N ALA A 321 -17.61 6.07 8.41
CA ALA A 321 -18.47 6.24 7.25
C ALA A 321 -19.14 7.63 7.19
N GLU A 322 -19.50 8.23 8.36
CA GLU A 322 -20.05 9.58 8.46
C GLU A 322 -18.99 10.64 8.13
N GLU A 323 -17.75 10.46 8.62
CA GLU A 323 -16.64 11.40 8.37
C GLU A 323 -16.27 11.46 6.88
N LEU A 324 -16.13 10.31 6.22
CA LEU A 324 -15.77 10.26 4.79
C LEU A 324 -16.94 10.65 3.87
N GLY A 325 -18.16 10.40 4.27
CA GLY A 325 -19.36 10.65 3.46
C GLY A 325 -19.61 9.59 2.36
N GLU A 326 -20.83 9.62 1.81
CA GLU A 326 -21.30 8.60 0.86
C GLU A 326 -20.49 8.54 -0.45
N GLU A 327 -20.05 9.68 -0.97
CA GLU A 327 -19.32 9.76 -2.25
C GLU A 327 -17.93 9.15 -2.12
N THR A 328 -17.17 9.52 -1.10
CA THR A 328 -15.85 8.96 -0.81
C THR A 328 -15.95 7.46 -0.55
N MET A 329 -16.91 7.04 0.29
CA MET A 329 -17.14 5.63 0.58
C MET A 329 -17.47 4.83 -0.69
N ALA A 330 -18.23 5.38 -1.63
CA ALA A 330 -18.58 4.71 -2.88
C ALA A 330 -17.36 4.52 -3.81
N ILE A 331 -16.36 5.39 -3.74
CA ILE A 331 -15.11 5.25 -4.50
C ILE A 331 -14.14 4.28 -3.80
N LEU A 332 -13.98 4.38 -2.49
CA LEU A 332 -13.06 3.53 -1.73
C LEU A 332 -13.57 2.07 -1.61
N TYR A 333 -14.89 1.91 -1.40
CA TYR A 333 -15.56 0.62 -1.23
C TYR A 333 -16.61 0.41 -2.34
N PRO A 334 -16.20 0.38 -3.62
CA PRO A 334 -17.14 0.30 -4.73
C PRO A 334 -17.95 -1.00 -4.67
N ASP A 335 -19.26 -0.91 -4.99
CA ASP A 335 -20.10 -2.09 -5.23
C ASP A 335 -19.76 -2.70 -6.60
N ILE A 336 -18.57 -3.25 -6.71
CA ILE A 336 -18.05 -3.94 -7.91
C ILE A 336 -18.49 -5.41 -7.97
N GLY A 337 -19.39 -5.80 -7.09
CA GLY A 337 -19.82 -7.19 -6.94
C GLY A 337 -18.81 -8.03 -6.15
N ASP A 338 -18.14 -8.97 -6.82
CA ASP A 338 -17.16 -9.83 -6.17
C ASP A 338 -15.74 -9.27 -6.33
N PHE A 339 -15.26 -8.52 -5.33
CA PHE A 339 -13.87 -8.01 -5.30
C PHE A 339 -12.87 -9.15 -5.55
N SER A 340 -13.07 -10.30 -4.93
CA SER A 340 -12.17 -11.45 -5.09
C SER A 340 -12.09 -11.93 -6.54
N ALA A 341 -13.20 -11.90 -7.28
CA ALA A 341 -13.20 -12.28 -8.70
C ALA A 341 -12.43 -11.28 -9.57
N LEU A 342 -12.65 -9.98 -9.39
CA LEU A 342 -11.94 -8.92 -10.11
C LEU A 342 -10.45 -8.89 -9.73
N TYR A 343 -10.16 -8.99 -8.44
CA TYR A 343 -8.81 -9.08 -7.93
C TYR A 343 -8.07 -10.30 -8.53
N ASN A 344 -8.68 -11.48 -8.55
CA ASN A 344 -8.07 -12.66 -9.16
C ASN A 344 -7.86 -12.52 -10.66
N GLN A 345 -8.66 -11.73 -11.35
CA GLN A 345 -8.57 -11.50 -12.80
C GLN A 345 -7.53 -10.45 -13.16
N PHE A 346 -7.44 -9.35 -12.41
CA PHE A 346 -6.74 -8.14 -12.83
C PHE A 346 -5.54 -7.77 -11.96
N ALA A 347 -5.42 -8.29 -10.72
CA ALA A 347 -4.28 -8.01 -9.86
C ALA A 347 -2.95 -8.44 -10.51
N PHE A 348 -1.90 -7.71 -10.19
CA PHE A 348 -0.57 -8.09 -10.61
C PHE A 348 -0.14 -9.41 -9.96
N ARG A 349 0.68 -10.18 -10.64
CA ARG A 349 1.36 -11.38 -10.14
C ARG A 349 2.87 -11.17 -10.22
N ASN A 350 3.62 -11.90 -9.44
CA ASN A 350 5.05 -11.95 -9.63
C ASN A 350 5.35 -12.48 -11.04
N LEU A 351 6.03 -11.68 -11.84
CA LEU A 351 6.50 -12.10 -13.16
C LEU A 351 7.71 -13.04 -12.99
N ASP A 352 7.82 -14.03 -13.86
CA ASP A 352 9.06 -14.80 -13.93
C ASP A 352 10.26 -13.92 -14.35
N ALA A 353 11.47 -14.42 -14.13
CA ALA A 353 12.68 -13.64 -14.35
C ALA A 353 12.86 -13.20 -15.81
N ASP A 354 12.39 -14.02 -16.78
CA ASP A 354 12.49 -13.72 -18.21
C ASP A 354 11.50 -12.61 -18.61
N ALA A 355 10.25 -12.68 -18.13
CA ALA A 355 9.24 -11.65 -18.38
C ALA A 355 9.61 -10.33 -17.69
N LEU A 356 10.06 -10.38 -16.43
CA LEU A 356 10.54 -9.21 -15.70
C LEU A 356 11.73 -8.54 -16.37
N GLY A 357 12.74 -9.32 -16.76
CA GLY A 357 13.91 -8.83 -17.47
C GLY A 357 13.56 -8.23 -18.85
N TYR A 358 12.57 -8.83 -19.52
CA TYR A 358 12.08 -8.31 -20.81
C TYR A 358 11.33 -6.99 -20.62
N MET A 359 10.40 -6.90 -19.68
CA MET A 359 9.70 -5.65 -19.33
C MET A 359 10.70 -4.52 -19.04
N ASN A 360 11.70 -4.77 -18.20
CA ASN A 360 12.72 -3.76 -17.88
C ASN A 360 13.51 -3.32 -19.12
N THR A 361 13.86 -4.24 -20.02
CA THR A 361 14.53 -3.90 -21.30
C THR A 361 13.65 -3.00 -22.16
N LEU A 362 12.36 -3.29 -22.24
CA LEU A 362 11.41 -2.47 -23.01
C LEU A 362 11.19 -1.10 -22.37
N TRP A 363 11.18 -1.03 -21.02
CA TRP A 363 11.09 0.23 -20.28
C TRP A 363 12.27 1.16 -20.59
N GLU A 364 13.49 0.64 -20.54
CA GLU A 364 14.68 1.40 -20.93
C GLU A 364 14.58 1.88 -22.38
N ALA A 365 14.09 1.03 -23.30
CA ALA A 365 13.89 1.41 -24.70
C ALA A 365 12.80 2.48 -24.89
N LEU A 366 11.79 2.54 -24.02
CA LEU A 366 10.78 3.61 -24.04
C LEU A 366 11.37 4.95 -23.56
N LYS A 367 12.23 4.92 -22.53
CA LYS A 367 12.79 6.15 -21.92
C LYS A 367 13.91 6.78 -22.77
N VAL A 368 14.56 6.04 -23.66
CA VAL A 368 15.66 6.51 -24.50
C VAL A 368 15.16 6.98 -25.89
N GLY A 369 14.00 6.55 -26.33
CA GLY A 369 13.42 6.87 -27.64
C GLY A 369 12.52 8.04 -27.63
#